data_24c01f3359e4212536452ee99f1a6d0d
#
_entry.id   24c01f3359e4212536452ee99f1a6d0d
#
_cell.length_a   1.000
_cell.length_b   1.000
_cell.length_c   1.000
_cell.angle_alpha   90.00
_cell.angle_beta   90.00
_cell.angle_gamma   90.00
#
_symmetry.space_group_name_H-M   'P 1'
#
loop_
_entity.id
_entity.type
_entity.pdbx_description
1 polymer ?
#
loop_
_entity_poly.entity_id
_entity_poly.type
_entity_poly.pdbx_seq_one_letter_code
_entity_poly.pdbx_strand_id
1 'polypeptide(L)'
;MSLMTSEMIEAAQKSWGEGIVNISAAHKAGEDYVEVAKKHVETLYAYGLTSVLFKPTLAADQQFRSTFDEAMSYFVAANGVCSEDSGFAIKGWTKVRFENVNILIEGKIGMAMGNYFFTSPEGDETKVEYSFGYILDDSGNVRINLHHSSMPYAK
;
A
#
# COMPACT_ATOMS: atom_id res chain seq x y z
N MET A 1 2.04 -27.74 1.76
CA MET A 1 1.52 -26.51 2.35
C MET A 1 2.57 -25.41 2.25
N SER A 2 2.21 -24.28 1.64
CA SER A 2 3.14 -23.16 1.47
C SER A 2 3.30 -22.38 2.77
N LEU A 3 4.52 -21.93 3.04
CA LEU A 3 4.84 -21.09 4.19
C LEU A 3 5.33 -19.74 3.67
N MET A 4 5.12 -18.69 4.45
CA MET A 4 5.63 -17.36 4.16
C MET A 4 7.15 -17.36 4.22
N THR A 5 7.79 -16.59 3.34
CA THR A 5 9.24 -16.35 3.39
C THR A 5 9.51 -14.85 3.35
N SER A 6 10.71 -14.46 3.79
CA SER A 6 11.13 -13.04 3.72
C SER A 6 11.16 -12.56 2.28
N GLU A 7 11.61 -13.39 1.34
CA GLU A 7 11.68 -13.06 -0.09
C GLU A 7 10.30 -12.80 -0.67
N MET A 8 9.29 -13.54 -0.21
CA MET A 8 7.89 -13.32 -0.63
C MET A 8 7.39 -11.95 -0.17
N ILE A 9 7.70 -11.57 1.05
CA ILE A 9 7.33 -10.26 1.61
C ILE A 9 8.04 -9.14 0.84
N GLU A 10 9.34 -9.29 0.60
CA GLU A 10 10.11 -8.30 -0.15
C GLU A 10 9.59 -8.14 -1.59
N ALA A 11 9.19 -9.26 -2.22
CA ALA A 11 8.57 -9.22 -3.54
C ALA A 11 7.23 -8.48 -3.52
N ALA A 12 6.41 -8.69 -2.47
CA ALA A 12 5.14 -7.99 -2.31
C ALA A 12 5.36 -6.49 -2.10
N GLN A 13 6.37 -6.11 -1.33
CA GLN A 13 6.75 -4.72 -1.12
C GLN A 13 7.17 -4.04 -2.43
N LYS A 14 7.99 -4.74 -3.21
CA LYS A 14 8.41 -4.25 -4.53
C LYS A 14 7.23 -4.05 -5.45
N SER A 15 6.31 -5.02 -5.50
CA SER A 15 5.09 -4.93 -6.31
C SER A 15 4.21 -3.77 -5.85
N TRP A 16 4.11 -3.55 -4.54
CA TRP A 16 3.33 -2.44 -3.99
C TRP A 16 3.91 -1.10 -4.44
N GLY A 17 5.23 -0.92 -4.33
CA GLY A 17 5.90 0.32 -4.73
C GLY A 17 5.78 0.58 -6.24
N GLU A 18 6.01 -0.44 -7.04
CA GLU A 18 5.85 -0.35 -8.50
C GLU A 18 4.42 -0.04 -8.89
N GLY A 19 3.45 -0.60 -8.18
CA GLY A 19 2.03 -0.33 -8.40
C GLY A 19 1.67 1.12 -8.15
N ILE A 20 2.17 1.72 -7.09
CA ILE A 20 1.96 3.15 -6.80
C ILE A 20 2.53 4.02 -7.94
N VAL A 21 3.75 3.71 -8.39
CA VAL A 21 4.38 4.42 -9.50
C VAL A 21 3.57 4.26 -10.79
N ASN A 22 3.07 3.06 -11.07
CA ASN A 22 2.26 2.78 -12.25
C ASN A 22 0.94 3.54 -12.23
N ILE A 23 0.29 3.65 -11.07
CA ILE A 23 -0.95 4.43 -10.92
C ILE A 23 -0.66 5.92 -11.20
N SER A 24 0.41 6.45 -10.63
CA SER A 24 0.83 7.84 -10.87
C SER A 24 1.11 8.09 -12.34
N ALA A 25 1.83 7.18 -13.00
CA ALA A 25 2.17 7.29 -14.42
C ALA A 25 0.92 7.25 -15.31
N ALA A 26 -0.01 6.35 -15.02
CA ALA A 26 -1.26 6.23 -15.76
C ALA A 26 -2.10 7.52 -15.64
N HIS A 27 -2.18 8.07 -14.44
CA HIS A 27 -2.88 9.34 -14.19
C HIS A 27 -2.27 10.47 -15.01
N LYS A 28 -0.94 10.59 -14.99
CA LYS A 28 -0.22 11.63 -15.73
C LYS A 28 -0.43 11.50 -17.23
N ALA A 29 -0.48 10.25 -17.74
CA ALA A 29 -0.66 9.97 -19.16
C ALA A 29 -2.11 10.09 -19.64
N GLY A 30 -3.06 10.34 -18.74
CA GLY A 30 -4.47 10.40 -19.09
C GLY A 30 -5.09 9.03 -19.37
N GLU A 31 -4.47 7.96 -18.86
CA GLU A 31 -4.95 6.59 -19.01
C GLU A 31 -5.92 6.22 -17.87
N ASP A 32 -6.45 5.01 -17.91
CA ASP A 32 -7.40 4.53 -16.89
C ASP A 32 -6.67 4.13 -15.60
N TYR A 33 -6.26 5.14 -14.85
CA TYR A 33 -5.55 4.95 -13.59
C TYR A 33 -6.43 4.30 -12.50
N VAL A 34 -7.74 4.47 -12.59
CA VAL A 34 -8.67 3.84 -11.63
C VAL A 34 -8.62 2.31 -11.79
N GLU A 35 -8.59 1.81 -13.03
CA GLU A 35 -8.47 0.37 -13.28
C GLU A 35 -7.11 -0.16 -12.83
N VAL A 36 -6.03 0.59 -13.04
CA VAL A 36 -4.69 0.23 -12.56
C VAL A 36 -4.70 0.11 -11.04
N ALA A 37 -5.30 1.09 -10.35
CA ALA A 37 -5.42 1.08 -8.89
C ALA A 37 -6.28 -0.07 -8.39
N LYS A 38 -7.38 -0.37 -9.09
CA LYS A 38 -8.26 -1.49 -8.74
C LYS A 38 -7.49 -2.80 -8.73
N LYS A 39 -6.72 -3.07 -9.78
CA LYS A 39 -5.89 -4.27 -9.86
C LYS A 39 -4.84 -4.31 -8.76
N HIS A 40 -4.22 -3.19 -8.45
CA HIS A 40 -3.23 -3.07 -7.39
C HIS A 40 -3.83 -3.48 -6.03
N VAL A 41 -4.98 -2.93 -5.68
CA VAL A 41 -5.63 -3.23 -4.39
C VAL A 41 -6.16 -4.67 -4.38
N GLU A 42 -6.81 -5.12 -5.45
CA GLU A 42 -7.33 -6.49 -5.54
C GLU A 42 -6.22 -7.54 -5.42
N THR A 43 -5.06 -7.28 -6.00
CA THR A 43 -3.95 -8.23 -6.04
C THR A 43 -3.18 -8.27 -4.73
N LEU A 44 -3.00 -7.12 -4.08
CA LEU A 44 -2.08 -7.00 -2.94
C LEU A 44 -2.76 -6.96 -1.58
N TYR A 45 -4.01 -6.51 -1.48
CA TYR A 45 -4.71 -6.42 -0.20
C TYR A 45 -5.67 -7.59 0.00
N ALA A 46 -5.93 -7.91 1.26
CA ALA A 46 -6.74 -9.08 1.64
C ALA A 46 -8.24 -8.76 1.75
N TYR A 47 -8.72 -7.67 1.16
CA TYR A 47 -10.15 -7.35 1.18
C TYR A 47 -10.94 -8.51 0.57
N GLY A 48 -11.96 -8.96 1.28
CA GLY A 48 -12.77 -10.11 0.88
C GLY A 48 -12.22 -11.46 1.36
N LEU A 49 -10.99 -11.51 1.86
CA LEU A 49 -10.38 -12.73 2.40
C LEU A 49 -10.33 -12.70 3.92
N THR A 50 -9.87 -11.60 4.48
CA THR A 50 -9.80 -11.37 5.93
C THR A 50 -10.24 -9.94 6.20
N SER A 51 -10.39 -9.59 7.49
CA SER A 51 -10.43 -8.18 7.88
C SER A 51 -9.10 -7.54 7.46
N VAL A 52 -9.16 -6.31 6.98
CA VAL A 52 -7.96 -5.54 6.65
C VAL A 52 -7.87 -4.34 7.59
N LEU A 53 -6.78 -4.27 8.33
CA LEU A 53 -6.51 -3.19 9.28
C LEU A 53 -5.62 -2.17 8.57
N PHE A 54 -6.26 -1.16 7.99
CA PHE A 54 -5.54 -0.19 7.18
C PHE A 54 -5.75 1.23 7.71
N LYS A 55 -4.66 1.85 8.16
CA LYS A 55 -4.60 3.27 8.54
C LYS A 55 -3.58 3.94 7.63
N PRO A 56 -4.01 4.57 6.51
CA PRO A 56 -3.09 5.24 5.58
C PRO A 56 -2.49 6.51 6.15
N THR A 57 -1.39 6.97 5.54
CA THR A 57 -0.59 8.10 6.00
C THR A 57 -1.41 9.37 6.19
N LEU A 58 -2.23 9.72 5.20
CA LEU A 58 -2.90 11.02 5.14
C LEU A 58 -4.37 10.98 5.52
N ALA A 59 -4.83 9.89 6.13
CA ALA A 59 -6.21 9.77 6.59
C ALA A 59 -6.34 10.37 7.98
N ALA A 60 -7.19 11.39 8.13
CA ALA A 60 -7.37 12.13 9.39
C ALA A 60 -8.80 12.01 9.93
N ASP A 61 -9.80 12.22 9.08
CA ASP A 61 -11.20 12.18 9.51
C ASP A 61 -11.72 10.75 9.55
N GLN A 62 -11.62 10.03 8.43
CA GLN A 62 -11.89 8.59 8.40
C GLN A 62 -10.55 7.87 8.35
N GLN A 63 -9.99 7.61 9.51
CA GLN A 63 -8.64 7.12 9.66
C GLN A 63 -8.45 5.69 9.15
N PHE A 64 -9.44 4.83 9.39
CA PHE A 64 -9.31 3.39 9.15
C PHE A 64 -10.13 3.00 7.92
N ARG A 65 -9.49 2.31 6.99
CA ARG A 65 -10.07 1.97 5.70
C ARG A 65 -10.33 0.47 5.64
N SER A 66 -11.49 0.08 6.19
CA SER A 66 -11.85 -1.33 6.37
C SER A 66 -12.39 -2.00 5.12
N THR A 67 -12.83 -1.22 4.11
CA THR A 67 -13.41 -1.76 2.88
C THR A 67 -12.55 -1.44 1.66
N PHE A 68 -12.73 -2.27 0.63
CA PHE A 68 -12.08 -2.06 -0.67
C PHE A 68 -12.35 -0.65 -1.22
N ASP A 69 -13.61 -0.19 -1.16
CA ASP A 69 -13.96 1.12 -1.69
C ASP A 69 -13.32 2.26 -0.91
N GLU A 70 -13.17 2.10 0.41
CA GLU A 70 -12.47 3.09 1.24
C GLU A 70 -10.99 3.17 0.91
N ALA A 71 -10.37 2.02 0.62
CA ALA A 71 -8.98 1.98 0.18
C ALA A 71 -8.82 2.62 -1.20
N MET A 72 -9.71 2.33 -2.13
CA MET A 72 -9.71 2.94 -3.47
C MET A 72 -9.88 4.45 -3.39
N SER A 73 -10.73 4.92 -2.50
CA SER A 73 -10.89 6.36 -2.24
C SER A 73 -9.56 6.99 -1.85
N TYR A 74 -8.83 6.36 -0.92
CA TYR A 74 -7.54 6.88 -0.49
C TYR A 74 -6.53 6.97 -1.63
N PHE A 75 -6.41 5.92 -2.42
CA PHE A 75 -5.38 5.86 -3.47
C PHE A 75 -5.69 6.76 -4.66
N VAL A 76 -6.93 6.85 -5.10
CA VAL A 76 -7.26 7.56 -6.35
C VAL A 76 -8.39 8.58 -6.25
N ALA A 77 -9.06 8.68 -5.12
CA ALA A 77 -10.12 9.67 -4.84
C ALA A 77 -11.31 9.65 -5.83
N ALA A 78 -11.41 8.62 -6.67
CA ALA A 78 -12.33 8.63 -7.79
C ALA A 78 -13.79 8.33 -7.41
N ASN A 79 -14.03 7.65 -6.28
CA ASN A 79 -15.38 7.21 -5.90
C ASN A 79 -16.07 8.12 -4.87
N GLY A 80 -15.35 9.09 -4.29
CA GLY A 80 -15.89 10.04 -3.33
C GLY A 80 -16.34 9.47 -2.00
N VAL A 81 -15.97 8.22 -1.68
CA VAL A 81 -16.41 7.54 -0.45
C VAL A 81 -15.90 8.24 0.80
N CYS A 82 -14.66 8.71 0.78
CA CYS A 82 -14.08 9.51 1.86
C CYS A 82 -13.72 10.89 1.31
N SER A 83 -14.48 11.89 1.73
CA SER A 83 -14.40 13.23 1.15
C SER A 83 -13.07 13.96 1.36
N GLU A 84 -12.28 13.55 2.36
CA GLU A 84 -10.96 14.15 2.62
C GLU A 84 -9.90 13.74 1.60
N ASP A 85 -10.13 12.68 0.82
CA ASP A 85 -9.11 12.10 -0.04
C ASP A 85 -8.84 12.95 -1.29
N SER A 86 -7.56 13.08 -1.62
CA SER A 86 -7.09 13.72 -2.85
C SER A 86 -6.38 12.76 -3.79
N GLY A 87 -6.25 11.49 -3.39
CA GLY A 87 -5.60 10.47 -4.20
C GLY A 87 -4.11 10.37 -3.95
N PHE A 88 -3.71 9.58 -2.95
CA PHE A 88 -2.30 9.43 -2.62
C PHE A 88 -1.48 8.91 -3.80
N ALA A 89 -2.03 7.97 -4.56
CA ALA A 89 -1.29 7.31 -5.64
C ALA A 89 -1.24 8.12 -6.94
N ILE A 90 -1.96 9.26 -7.02
CA ILE A 90 -1.96 10.10 -8.22
C ILE A 90 -1.21 11.42 -8.01
N LYS A 91 -0.28 11.44 -7.04
CA LYS A 91 0.55 12.61 -6.77
C LYS A 91 1.81 12.68 -7.65
N GLY A 92 1.96 11.77 -8.60
CA GLY A 92 3.07 11.77 -9.54
C GLY A 92 4.34 11.08 -9.03
N TRP A 93 4.20 10.13 -8.12
CA TRP A 93 5.35 9.41 -7.58
C TRP A 93 6.14 8.70 -8.69
N THR A 94 7.46 8.88 -8.70
CA THR A 94 8.34 8.30 -9.71
C THR A 94 9.12 7.10 -9.20
N LYS A 95 9.21 6.95 -7.87
CA LYS A 95 9.92 5.83 -7.24
C LYS A 95 9.40 5.62 -5.83
N VAL A 96 9.29 4.36 -5.43
CA VAL A 96 9.00 3.96 -4.05
C VAL A 96 10.00 2.88 -3.68
N ARG A 97 10.71 3.05 -2.57
CA ARG A 97 11.64 2.03 -2.06
C ARG A 97 11.39 1.76 -0.59
N PHE A 98 11.63 0.52 -0.19
CA PHE A 98 11.42 0.05 1.17
C PHE A 98 12.75 -0.18 1.88
N GLU A 99 12.80 0.15 3.17
CA GLU A 99 13.90 -0.22 4.06
C GLU A 99 13.31 -0.90 5.28
N ASN A 100 13.30 -2.23 5.27
CA ASN A 100 12.82 -3.01 6.42
C ASN A 100 13.83 -2.91 7.57
N VAL A 101 13.32 -2.60 8.76
CA VAL A 101 14.09 -2.76 9.99
C VAL A 101 14.18 -4.24 10.32
N ASN A 102 13.05 -4.93 10.21
CA ASN A 102 13.01 -6.38 10.42
C ASN A 102 11.74 -6.97 9.80
N ILE A 103 11.78 -8.27 9.55
CA ILE A 103 10.65 -9.06 9.05
C ILE A 103 10.47 -10.24 9.99
N LEU A 104 9.24 -10.44 10.46
CA LEU A 104 8.87 -11.57 11.31
C LEU A 104 8.02 -12.53 10.50
N ILE A 105 8.37 -13.81 10.54
CA ILE A 105 7.64 -14.87 9.83
C ILE A 105 7.12 -15.89 10.85
N GLU A 106 5.85 -16.23 10.71
CA GLU A 106 5.20 -17.24 11.54
C GLU A 106 4.21 -18.03 10.70
N GLY A 107 4.65 -19.18 10.16
CA GLY A 107 3.81 -20.02 9.30
C GLY A 107 3.40 -19.30 8.02
N LYS A 108 2.10 -19.05 7.87
CA LYS A 108 1.54 -18.34 6.70
C LYS A 108 1.41 -16.84 6.92
N ILE A 109 1.90 -16.35 8.05
CA ILE A 109 1.78 -14.93 8.42
C ILE A 109 3.17 -14.31 8.42
N GLY A 110 3.25 -13.06 7.98
CA GLY A 110 4.45 -12.27 8.08
C GLY A 110 4.14 -10.86 8.50
N MET A 111 5.11 -10.21 9.14
CA MET A 111 5.00 -8.80 9.50
C MET A 111 6.32 -8.11 9.20
N ALA A 112 6.23 -6.86 8.80
CA ALA A 112 7.42 -6.06 8.51
C ALA A 112 7.21 -4.64 9.01
N MET A 113 8.29 -4.03 9.48
CA MET A 113 8.27 -2.65 9.94
C MET A 113 9.54 -1.95 9.43
N GLY A 114 9.40 -0.69 9.06
CA GLY A 114 10.53 0.09 8.60
C GLY A 114 10.09 1.42 8.00
N ASN A 115 10.89 1.91 7.07
CA ASN A 115 10.59 3.14 6.35
C ASN A 115 10.45 2.86 4.87
N TYR A 116 9.55 3.57 4.20
CA TYR A 116 9.54 3.61 2.75
C TYR A 116 9.67 5.07 2.30
N PHE A 117 10.19 5.24 1.11
CA PHE A 117 10.59 6.54 0.59
C PHE A 117 9.92 6.75 -0.75
N PHE A 118 9.20 7.86 -0.86
CA PHE A 118 8.42 8.21 -2.05
C PHE A 118 9.11 9.36 -2.75
N THR A 119 9.51 9.17 -4.00
CA THR A 119 10.17 10.21 -4.79
C THR A 119 9.14 10.97 -5.62
N SER A 120 9.10 12.28 -5.45
CA SER A 120 8.18 13.18 -6.15
C SER A 120 8.60 13.39 -7.61
N PRO A 121 7.73 14.00 -8.45
CA PRO A 121 8.11 14.36 -9.82
C PRO A 121 9.35 15.22 -9.91
N GLU A 122 9.61 16.04 -8.88
CA GLU A 122 10.77 16.95 -8.84
C GLU A 122 12.04 16.27 -8.32
N GLY A 123 11.93 14.99 -7.89
CA GLY A 123 13.05 14.23 -7.40
C GLY A 123 13.26 14.28 -5.89
N ASP A 124 12.38 14.97 -5.16
CA ASP A 124 12.45 15.01 -3.70
C ASP A 124 11.91 13.72 -3.08
N GLU A 125 12.60 13.24 -2.05
CA GLU A 125 12.25 12.00 -1.38
C GLU A 125 11.56 12.29 -0.05
N THR A 126 10.37 11.68 0.15
CA THR A 126 9.61 11.78 1.41
C THR A 126 9.73 10.47 2.16
N LYS A 127 10.20 10.55 3.40
CA LYS A 127 10.32 9.39 4.30
C LYS A 127 9.02 9.19 5.06
N VAL A 128 8.52 7.95 5.06
CA VAL A 128 7.28 7.58 5.73
C VAL A 128 7.51 6.25 6.47
N GLU A 129 6.89 6.08 7.61
CA GLU A 129 7.01 4.85 8.42
C GLU A 129 5.89 3.89 8.07
N TYR A 130 6.17 2.58 8.13
CA TYR A 130 5.14 1.57 7.91
C TYR A 130 5.23 0.43 8.91
N SER A 131 4.08 -0.18 9.14
CA SER A 131 3.93 -1.51 9.71
C SER A 131 3.00 -2.27 8.77
N PHE A 132 3.46 -3.40 8.24
CA PHE A 132 2.68 -4.26 7.37
C PHE A 132 2.47 -5.62 7.99
N GLY A 133 1.27 -6.16 7.83
CA GLY A 133 0.98 -7.56 8.09
C GLY A 133 0.59 -8.23 6.80
N TYR A 134 1.03 -9.46 6.61
CA TYR A 134 0.81 -10.25 5.39
C TYR A 134 0.29 -11.63 5.73
N ILE A 135 -0.52 -12.17 4.84
CA ILE A 135 -1.03 -13.53 4.94
C ILE A 135 -0.97 -14.17 3.54
N LEU A 136 -0.74 -15.49 3.48
CA LEU A 136 -0.86 -16.22 2.24
C LEU A 136 -2.32 -16.58 2.00
N ASP A 137 -2.81 -16.35 0.78
CA ASP A 137 -4.12 -16.83 0.38
C ASP A 137 -4.07 -18.31 -0.02
N ASP A 138 -5.21 -18.89 -0.40
CA ASP A 138 -5.31 -20.32 -0.75
C ASP A 138 -4.47 -20.69 -1.98
N SER A 139 -4.13 -19.72 -2.80
CA SER A 139 -3.28 -19.90 -3.99
C SER A 139 -1.80 -19.69 -3.70
N GLY A 140 -1.44 -19.34 -2.46
CA GLY A 140 -0.07 -19.08 -2.07
C GLY A 140 0.40 -17.65 -2.39
N ASN A 141 -0.50 -16.73 -2.67
CA ASN A 141 -0.17 -15.33 -2.93
C ASN A 141 -0.15 -14.52 -1.62
N VAL A 142 0.78 -13.59 -1.53
CA VAL A 142 0.90 -12.69 -0.38
C VAL A 142 -0.18 -11.61 -0.46
N ARG A 143 -0.92 -11.46 0.64
CA ARG A 143 -1.97 -10.43 0.76
C ARG A 143 -1.74 -9.61 2.01
N ILE A 144 -1.95 -8.30 1.91
CA ILE A 144 -1.80 -7.37 3.03
C ILE A 144 -3.08 -7.37 3.86
N ASN A 145 -2.98 -7.69 5.16
CA ASN A 145 -4.10 -7.59 6.09
C ASN A 145 -3.87 -6.56 7.20
N LEU A 146 -2.66 -6.00 7.28
CA LEU A 146 -2.35 -4.87 8.15
C LEU A 146 -1.47 -3.89 7.38
N HIS A 147 -1.84 -2.62 7.39
CA HIS A 147 -1.03 -1.56 6.81
C HIS A 147 -1.24 -0.27 7.62
N HIS A 148 -0.30 0.02 8.49
CA HIS A 148 -0.28 1.29 9.23
C HIS A 148 0.86 2.14 8.70
N SER A 149 0.54 3.34 8.28
CA SER A 149 1.49 4.27 7.69
C SER A 149 1.38 5.62 8.36
N SER A 150 2.52 6.22 8.69
CA SER A 150 2.54 7.51 9.38
C SER A 150 3.79 8.30 9.00
N MET A 151 3.67 9.63 9.10
CA MET A 151 4.83 10.51 8.99
C MET A 151 5.69 10.36 10.25
N PRO A 152 7.02 10.48 10.12
CA PRO A 152 7.90 10.46 11.29
C PRO A 152 7.54 11.58 12.27
N TYR A 153 7.74 11.32 13.56
CA TYR A 153 7.51 12.32 14.58
C TYR A 153 8.34 13.56 14.29
N ALA A 154 7.70 14.72 14.37
CA ALA A 154 8.37 16.01 14.18
C ALA A 154 8.83 16.52 15.56
N LYS A 155 10.15 16.60 15.72
CA LYS A 155 10.76 17.12 16.96
C LYS A 155 10.63 18.62 17.06
#